data_56e0a3d99de5899b6566fc3be6a7742f
#
_entry.id   56e0a3d99de5899b6566fc3be6a7742f
#
_cell.length_a   1.000
_cell.length_b   1.000
_cell.length_c   1.000
_cell.angle_alpha   90.00
_cell.angle_beta   90.00
_cell.angle_gamma   90.00
#
_symmetry.space_group_name_H-M   'P 1'
#
loop_
_entity.id
_entity.type
_entity.pdbx_description
1 polymer ?
#
loop_
_entity_poly.entity_id
_entity_poly.type
_entity_poly.pdbx_seq_one_letter_code
_entity_poly.pdbx_strand_id
1 'polypeptide(L)'
;MTAETTPQDHEVTENPWLKLALEVGPLLIFFGAYSYGADLAAWAGFANFGLTEAEIAKVAAGGDGAEAALSKTKIMAATAVFMPTMLIAVTISWFVAKKIPIMPMFSLVLVLVFGGLTLWLQNETFFKMKPTILNAFFGTALLGGLAMGKMFLKVIFQEGWTITDEGWRILTIRWALFFFFMAILNE
;
A
#
# COMPACT_ATOMS: atom_id res chain seq x y z
N MET A 1 23.93 1.75 50.39
CA MET A 1 22.59 1.72 49.76
C MET A 1 22.51 2.90 48.81
N THR A 2 23.01 2.71 47.62
CA THR A 2 22.96 3.71 46.54
C THR A 2 21.72 3.40 45.69
N ALA A 3 20.74 4.25 45.73
CA ALA A 3 19.54 4.19 44.92
C ALA A 3 19.94 4.41 43.46
N GLU A 4 19.83 3.35 42.69
CA GLU A 4 19.98 3.35 41.22
C GLU A 4 18.74 4.02 40.64
N THR A 5 18.89 5.27 40.24
CA THR A 5 17.87 6.01 39.50
C THR A 5 17.83 5.45 38.08
N THR A 6 16.84 4.63 37.87
CA THR A 6 16.46 4.21 36.50
C THR A 6 16.17 5.46 35.66
N PRO A 7 16.80 5.65 34.50
CA PRO A 7 16.41 6.72 33.58
C PRO A 7 14.96 6.49 33.16
N GLN A 8 14.06 7.35 33.58
CA GLN A 8 12.74 7.43 33.00
C GLN A 8 12.93 7.88 31.54
N ASP A 9 12.82 6.92 30.63
CA ASP A 9 12.62 7.22 29.23
C ASP A 9 11.42 8.16 29.16
N HIS A 10 11.67 9.41 28.78
CA HIS A 10 10.63 10.33 28.38
C HIS A 10 9.97 9.75 27.12
N GLU A 11 9.00 8.87 27.33
CA GLU A 11 8.00 8.61 26.30
C GLU A 11 7.37 9.98 25.98
N VAL A 12 7.74 10.51 24.83
CA VAL A 12 7.00 11.61 24.22
C VAL A 12 5.59 11.06 24.08
N THR A 13 4.68 11.53 24.92
CA THR A 13 3.27 11.15 24.91
C THR A 13 2.70 11.57 23.55
N GLU A 14 2.81 10.66 22.59
CA GLU A 14 2.17 10.83 21.30
C GLU A 14 0.68 10.93 21.58
N ASN A 15 0.07 12.03 21.16
CA ASN A 15 -1.37 12.19 21.28
C ASN A 15 -2.05 11.02 20.54
N PRO A 16 -2.73 10.09 21.24
CA PRO A 16 -3.28 8.87 20.62
C PRO A 16 -4.29 9.19 19.52
N TRP A 17 -4.98 10.31 19.63
CA TRP A 17 -5.91 10.79 18.61
C TRP A 17 -5.20 11.26 17.35
N LEU A 18 -4.04 11.89 17.47
CA LEU A 18 -3.23 12.30 16.32
C LEU A 18 -2.67 11.07 15.58
N LYS A 19 -2.18 10.08 16.33
CA LYS A 19 -1.71 8.81 15.76
C LYS A 19 -2.83 8.12 15.01
N LEU A 20 -4.00 7.98 15.65
CA LEU A 20 -5.18 7.38 15.02
C LEU A 20 -5.60 8.16 13.76
N ALA A 21 -5.60 9.49 13.80
CA ALA A 21 -5.95 10.33 12.65
C ALA A 21 -4.96 10.17 11.49
N LEU A 22 -3.67 10.02 11.78
CA LEU A 22 -2.64 9.81 10.75
C LEU A 22 -2.67 8.39 10.16
N GLU A 23 -3.06 7.39 10.94
CA GLU A 23 -3.17 6.00 10.49
C GLU A 23 -4.47 5.73 9.73
N VAL A 24 -5.60 6.23 10.24
CA VAL A 24 -6.93 5.95 9.68
C VAL A 24 -7.38 7.03 8.69
N GLY A 25 -6.90 8.28 8.86
CA GLY A 25 -7.27 9.42 8.02
C GLY A 25 -7.11 9.18 6.53
N PRO A 26 -5.95 8.71 6.05
CA PRO A 26 -5.77 8.39 4.63
C PRO A 26 -6.80 7.39 4.10
N LEU A 27 -7.17 6.40 4.91
CA LEU A 27 -8.16 5.39 4.54
C LEU A 27 -9.57 6.00 4.43
N LEU A 28 -9.95 6.88 5.35
CA LEU A 28 -11.23 7.60 5.28
C LEU A 28 -11.30 8.52 4.06
N ILE A 29 -10.20 9.19 3.74
CA ILE A 29 -10.10 10.04 2.54
C ILE A 29 -10.20 9.18 1.28
N PHE A 30 -9.57 8.00 1.25
CA PHE A 30 -9.71 7.04 0.15
C PHE A 30 -11.17 6.63 -0.06
N PHE A 31 -11.88 6.23 0.98
CA PHE A 31 -13.30 5.86 0.87
C PHE A 31 -14.18 7.04 0.48
N GLY A 32 -13.92 8.23 1.00
CA GLY A 32 -14.58 9.45 0.56
C GLY A 32 -14.34 9.72 -0.93
N ALA A 33 -13.09 9.68 -1.36
CA ALA A 33 -12.73 9.86 -2.77
C ALA A 33 -13.30 8.74 -3.66
N TYR A 34 -13.42 7.51 -3.17
CA TYR A 34 -14.08 6.42 -3.89
C TYR A 34 -15.58 6.66 -4.05
N SER A 35 -16.26 7.12 -2.99
CA SER A 35 -17.71 7.37 -3.02
C SER A 35 -18.08 8.52 -3.95
N TYR A 36 -17.30 9.59 -3.93
CA TYR A 36 -17.52 10.79 -4.74
C TYR A 36 -16.58 10.88 -5.95
N GLY A 37 -15.84 9.83 -6.25
CA GLY A 37 -14.73 9.85 -7.21
C GLY A 37 -15.16 10.18 -8.64
N ALA A 38 -16.34 9.73 -9.08
CA ALA A 38 -16.86 10.04 -10.40
C ALA A 38 -17.20 11.54 -10.52
N ASP A 39 -17.87 12.09 -9.50
CA ASP A 39 -18.26 13.50 -9.46
C ASP A 39 -17.02 14.41 -9.32
N LEU A 40 -16.07 13.99 -8.48
CA LEU A 40 -14.81 14.69 -8.28
C LEU A 40 -13.97 14.73 -9.57
N ALA A 41 -13.87 13.60 -10.26
CA ALA A 41 -13.19 13.50 -11.54
C ALA A 41 -13.86 14.35 -12.62
N ALA A 42 -15.18 14.35 -12.66
CA ALA A 42 -15.95 15.18 -13.58
C ALA A 42 -15.76 16.68 -13.29
N TRP A 43 -15.83 17.08 -12.02
CA TRP A 43 -15.61 18.46 -11.58
C TRP A 43 -14.19 18.96 -11.90
N ALA A 44 -13.19 18.09 -11.71
CA ALA A 44 -11.78 18.41 -11.99
C ALA A 44 -11.41 18.33 -13.48
N GLY A 45 -12.35 18.05 -14.38
CA GLY A 45 -12.10 17.90 -15.80
C GLY A 45 -11.47 16.55 -16.21
N PHE A 46 -11.46 15.58 -15.33
CA PHE A 46 -10.91 14.22 -15.53
C PHE A 46 -12.00 13.15 -15.54
N ALA A 47 -13.19 13.45 -16.07
CA ALA A 47 -14.33 12.52 -16.08
C ALA A 47 -14.00 11.13 -16.64
N ASN A 48 -13.07 11.06 -17.58
CA ASN A 48 -12.62 9.82 -18.23
C ASN A 48 -11.29 9.31 -17.66
N PHE A 49 -10.91 9.73 -16.45
CA PHE A 49 -9.64 9.36 -15.86
C PHE A 49 -9.50 7.84 -15.70
N GLY A 50 -8.46 7.30 -16.33
CA GLY A 50 -8.17 5.86 -16.32
C GLY A 50 -9.03 5.02 -17.25
N LEU A 51 -9.90 5.61 -18.08
CA LEU A 51 -10.69 4.90 -19.08
C LEU A 51 -9.99 4.88 -20.43
N THR A 52 -10.14 3.77 -21.14
CA THR A 52 -9.79 3.64 -22.55
C THR A 52 -10.91 4.25 -23.43
N GLU A 53 -10.63 4.57 -24.69
CA GLU A 53 -11.65 5.07 -25.62
C GLU A 53 -12.84 4.12 -25.77
N ALA A 54 -12.59 2.80 -25.74
CA ALA A 54 -13.65 1.79 -25.80
C ALA A 54 -14.55 1.80 -24.55
N GLU A 55 -13.97 2.05 -23.37
CA GLU A 55 -14.73 2.18 -22.11
C GLU A 55 -15.51 3.49 -22.07
N ILE A 56 -14.93 4.58 -22.57
CA ILE A 56 -15.63 5.87 -22.72
C ILE A 56 -16.85 5.72 -23.63
N ALA A 57 -16.70 5.02 -24.76
CA ALA A 57 -17.81 4.75 -25.67
C ALA A 57 -18.91 3.91 -25.00
N LYS A 58 -18.56 2.91 -24.17
CA LYS A 58 -19.53 2.10 -23.39
C LYS A 58 -20.29 2.96 -22.37
N VAL A 59 -19.58 3.84 -21.66
CA VAL A 59 -20.23 4.78 -20.71
C VAL A 59 -21.19 5.71 -21.43
N ALA A 60 -20.77 6.27 -22.56
CA ALA A 60 -21.60 7.18 -23.36
C ALA A 60 -22.84 6.47 -23.96
N ALA A 61 -22.72 5.20 -24.34
CA ALA A 61 -23.82 4.39 -24.86
C ALA A 61 -24.79 3.89 -23.78
N GLY A 62 -24.43 3.97 -22.47
CA GLY A 62 -25.25 3.46 -21.36
C GLY A 62 -25.43 1.94 -21.40
N GLY A 63 -24.55 1.23 -22.10
CA GLY A 63 -24.63 -0.22 -22.30
C GLY A 63 -23.99 -1.05 -21.19
N ASP A 64 -24.01 -2.37 -21.37
CA ASP A 64 -23.35 -3.32 -20.49
C ASP A 64 -21.86 -2.97 -20.35
N GLY A 65 -21.40 -2.81 -19.10
CA GLY A 65 -20.02 -2.41 -18.77
C GLY A 65 -19.84 -0.93 -18.43
N ALA A 66 -20.85 -0.07 -18.54
CA ALA A 66 -20.78 1.34 -18.11
C ALA A 66 -20.52 1.43 -16.59
N GLU A 67 -21.18 0.60 -15.78
CA GLU A 67 -20.96 0.54 -14.34
C GLU A 67 -19.53 0.11 -13.98
N ALA A 68 -18.98 -0.87 -14.70
CA ALA A 68 -17.60 -1.33 -14.51
C ALA A 68 -16.58 -0.22 -14.85
N ALA A 69 -16.83 0.53 -15.93
CA ALA A 69 -15.99 1.66 -16.32
C ALA A 69 -16.07 2.80 -15.29
N LEU A 70 -17.26 3.14 -14.79
CA LEU A 70 -17.44 4.13 -13.72
C LEU A 70 -16.76 3.69 -12.41
N SER A 71 -16.87 2.42 -12.06
CA SER A 71 -16.17 1.86 -10.89
C SER A 71 -14.65 1.97 -11.04
N LYS A 72 -14.11 1.72 -12.23
CA LYS A 72 -12.70 1.92 -12.55
C LYS A 72 -12.26 3.36 -12.36
N THR A 73 -13.04 4.33 -12.86
CA THR A 73 -12.76 5.77 -12.64
C THR A 73 -12.74 6.12 -11.16
N LYS A 74 -13.71 5.62 -10.37
CA LYS A 74 -13.75 5.84 -8.91
C LYS A 74 -12.51 5.29 -8.21
N ILE A 75 -12.08 4.08 -8.54
CA ILE A 75 -10.87 3.47 -7.96
C ILE A 75 -9.63 4.27 -8.35
N MET A 76 -9.52 4.69 -9.62
CA MET A 76 -8.37 5.47 -10.10
C MET A 76 -8.30 6.84 -9.42
N ALA A 77 -9.42 7.56 -9.33
CA ALA A 77 -9.51 8.83 -8.63
C ALA A 77 -9.19 8.69 -7.13
N ALA A 78 -9.76 7.68 -6.48
CA ALA A 78 -9.47 7.39 -5.07
C ALA A 78 -7.97 7.08 -4.85
N THR A 79 -7.36 6.29 -5.72
CA THR A 79 -5.93 5.97 -5.65
C THR A 79 -5.06 7.21 -5.86
N ALA A 80 -5.41 8.07 -6.82
CA ALA A 80 -4.69 9.31 -7.10
C ALA A 80 -4.74 10.29 -5.92
N VAL A 81 -5.84 10.33 -5.17
CA VAL A 81 -5.97 11.13 -3.94
C VAL A 81 -5.26 10.47 -2.76
N PHE A 82 -5.36 9.15 -2.65
CA PHE A 82 -4.78 8.39 -1.54
C PHE A 82 -3.25 8.47 -1.48
N MET A 83 -2.57 8.39 -2.63
CA MET A 83 -1.11 8.42 -2.69
C MET A 83 -0.50 9.68 -2.03
N PRO A 84 -0.88 10.92 -2.43
CA PRO A 84 -0.36 12.12 -1.79
C PRO A 84 -0.82 12.25 -0.33
N THR A 85 -2.04 11.82 0.00
CA THR A 85 -2.53 11.85 1.38
C THR A 85 -1.70 10.95 2.28
N MET A 86 -1.34 9.76 1.82
CA MET A 86 -0.49 8.83 2.56
C MET A 86 0.93 9.37 2.72
N LEU A 87 1.49 10.02 1.68
CA LEU A 87 2.78 10.71 1.77
C LEU A 87 2.75 11.80 2.85
N ILE A 88 1.72 12.63 2.87
CA ILE A 88 1.54 13.69 3.85
C ILE A 88 1.42 13.10 5.26
N ALA A 89 0.58 12.08 5.44
CA ALA A 89 0.36 11.44 6.73
C ALA A 89 1.65 10.82 7.31
N VAL A 90 2.43 10.10 6.49
CA VAL A 90 3.71 9.51 6.91
C VAL A 90 4.75 10.60 7.20
N THR A 91 4.78 11.67 6.41
CA THR A 91 5.69 12.80 6.63
C THR A 91 5.38 13.48 7.97
N ILE A 92 4.11 13.77 8.25
CA ILE A 92 3.68 14.37 9.52
C ILE A 92 4.02 13.40 10.67
N SER A 93 3.72 12.11 10.53
CA SER A 93 4.04 11.10 11.54
C SER A 93 5.53 11.07 11.86
N TRP A 94 6.39 11.17 10.85
CA TRP A 94 7.84 11.22 11.05
C TRP A 94 8.29 12.46 11.82
N PHE A 95 7.76 13.63 11.47
CA PHE A 95 8.10 14.88 12.20
C PHE A 95 7.61 14.90 13.64
N VAL A 96 6.44 14.32 13.91
CA VAL A 96 5.84 14.27 15.25
C VAL A 96 6.51 13.21 16.13
N ALA A 97 6.64 12.00 15.64
CA ALA A 97 7.21 10.89 16.41
C ALA A 97 8.73 10.95 16.55
N LYS A 98 9.43 11.72 15.70
CA LYS A 98 10.91 11.77 15.61
C LYS A 98 11.58 10.40 15.49
N LYS A 99 10.81 9.37 15.20
CA LYS A 99 11.23 7.99 14.93
C LYS A 99 10.65 7.58 13.59
N ILE A 100 11.36 6.75 12.83
CA ILE A 100 10.86 6.24 11.55
C ILE A 100 9.80 5.19 11.85
N PRO A 101 8.51 5.45 11.55
CA PRO A 101 7.46 4.46 11.76
C PRO A 101 7.57 3.38 10.67
N ILE A 102 8.12 2.21 11.03
CA ILE A 102 8.45 1.15 10.05
C ILE A 102 7.21 0.65 9.32
N MET A 103 6.09 0.43 10.03
CA MET A 103 4.84 -0.06 9.44
C MET A 103 4.20 0.94 8.47
N PRO A 104 3.96 2.22 8.84
CA PRO A 104 3.48 3.23 7.89
C PRO A 104 4.41 3.45 6.70
N MET A 105 5.74 3.40 6.91
CA MET A 105 6.71 3.54 5.83
C MET A 105 6.63 2.37 4.84
N PHE A 106 6.50 1.14 5.34
CA PHE A 106 6.30 -0.04 4.51
C PHE A 106 5.00 0.05 3.72
N SER A 107 3.90 0.44 4.37
CA SER A 107 2.60 0.67 3.72
C SER A 107 2.70 1.76 2.65
N LEU A 108 3.41 2.85 2.92
CA LEU A 108 3.64 3.92 1.95
C LEU A 108 4.37 3.41 0.70
N VAL A 109 5.45 2.63 0.87
CA VAL A 109 6.19 2.04 -0.26
C VAL A 109 5.27 1.15 -1.10
N LEU A 110 4.47 0.30 -0.45
CA LEU A 110 3.50 -0.54 -1.16
C LEU A 110 2.47 0.30 -1.92
N VAL A 111 1.90 1.31 -1.29
CA VAL A 111 0.91 2.21 -1.92
C VAL A 111 1.51 2.94 -3.11
N LEU A 112 2.74 3.46 -2.98
CA LEU A 112 3.40 4.17 -4.09
C LEU A 112 3.73 3.23 -5.25
N VAL A 113 4.22 2.03 -4.96
CA VAL A 113 4.54 1.04 -5.99
C VAL A 113 3.26 0.54 -6.67
N PHE A 114 2.29 0.06 -5.90
CA PHE A 114 1.07 -0.54 -6.47
C PHE A 114 0.07 0.49 -6.95
N GLY A 115 -0.07 1.60 -6.26
CA GLY A 115 -0.89 2.71 -6.69
C GLY A 115 -0.32 3.35 -7.96
N GLY A 116 0.98 3.62 -8.00
CA GLY A 116 1.68 4.12 -9.19
C GLY A 116 1.55 3.16 -10.37
N LEU A 117 1.76 1.86 -10.13
CA LEU A 117 1.59 0.82 -11.14
C LEU A 117 0.13 0.77 -11.65
N THR A 118 -0.85 0.91 -10.76
CA THR A 118 -2.27 0.95 -11.12
C THR A 118 -2.61 2.15 -11.98
N LEU A 119 -2.08 3.32 -11.67
CA LEU A 119 -2.30 4.55 -12.45
C LEU A 119 -1.57 4.53 -13.80
N TRP A 120 -0.40 3.89 -13.87
CA TRP A 120 0.41 3.85 -15.09
C TRP A 120 -0.03 2.76 -16.06
N LEU A 121 -0.47 1.61 -15.55
CA LEU A 121 -0.79 0.43 -16.34
C LEU A 121 -2.31 0.31 -16.55
N GLN A 122 -2.85 1.18 -17.40
CA GLN A 122 -4.28 1.22 -17.74
C GLN A 122 -4.73 0.15 -18.75
N ASN A 123 -3.86 -0.80 -19.13
CA ASN A 123 -4.11 -1.77 -20.19
C ASN A 123 -4.71 -3.09 -19.66
N GLU A 124 -5.79 -3.58 -20.30
CA GLU A 124 -6.52 -4.80 -19.89
C GLU A 124 -5.63 -6.07 -19.89
N THR A 125 -4.70 -6.18 -20.83
CA THR A 125 -3.76 -7.30 -20.89
C THR A 125 -2.87 -7.35 -19.66
N PHE A 126 -2.50 -6.20 -19.15
CA PHE A 126 -1.68 -6.08 -17.95
C PHE A 126 -2.46 -6.41 -16.67
N PHE A 127 -3.79 -6.26 -16.69
CA PHE A 127 -4.65 -6.60 -15.54
C PHE A 127 -4.57 -8.11 -15.22
N LYS A 128 -4.45 -8.95 -16.23
CA LYS A 128 -4.28 -10.42 -16.08
C LYS A 128 -2.91 -10.80 -15.54
N MET A 129 -1.86 -10.04 -15.89
CA MET A 129 -0.48 -10.27 -15.46
C MET A 129 -0.17 -9.69 -14.06
N LYS A 130 -1.06 -8.84 -13.49
CA LYS A 130 -0.84 -8.22 -12.19
C LYS A 130 -0.48 -9.20 -11.07
N PRO A 131 -1.21 -10.32 -10.86
CA PRO A 131 -0.87 -11.25 -9.77
C PRO A 131 0.49 -11.91 -9.97
N THR A 132 0.88 -12.23 -11.20
CA THR A 132 2.18 -12.84 -11.53
C THR A 132 3.33 -11.89 -11.19
N ILE A 133 3.23 -10.63 -11.65
CA ILE A 133 4.25 -9.60 -11.38
C ILE A 133 4.36 -9.30 -9.88
N LEU A 134 3.23 -9.22 -9.19
CA LEU A 134 3.17 -9.01 -7.75
C LEU A 134 3.85 -10.13 -6.97
N ASN A 135 3.51 -11.36 -7.28
CA ASN A 135 4.08 -12.53 -6.64
C ASN A 135 5.59 -12.62 -6.93
N ALA A 136 6.01 -12.41 -8.17
CA ALA A 136 7.42 -12.38 -8.54
C ALA A 136 8.17 -11.26 -7.81
N PHE A 137 7.57 -10.08 -7.68
CA PHE A 137 8.15 -8.96 -6.94
C PHE A 137 8.33 -9.29 -5.45
N PHE A 138 7.30 -9.81 -4.78
CA PHE A 138 7.39 -10.20 -3.37
C PHE A 138 8.42 -11.31 -3.15
N GLY A 139 8.41 -12.34 -3.98
CA GLY A 139 9.41 -13.40 -3.92
C GLY A 139 10.84 -12.86 -4.04
N THR A 140 11.07 -12.00 -5.03
CA THR A 140 12.38 -11.37 -5.27
C THR A 140 12.77 -10.42 -4.14
N ALA A 141 11.85 -9.61 -3.62
CA ALA A 141 12.09 -8.69 -2.52
C ALA A 141 12.49 -9.43 -1.24
N LEU A 142 11.81 -10.55 -0.92
CA LEU A 142 12.14 -11.37 0.24
C LEU A 142 13.51 -12.03 0.13
N LEU A 143 13.85 -12.62 -1.03
CA LEU A 143 15.16 -13.21 -1.25
C LEU A 143 16.26 -12.15 -1.33
N GLY A 144 16.00 -11.03 -1.99
CA GLY A 144 16.94 -9.91 -2.06
C GLY A 144 17.23 -9.32 -0.68
N GLY A 145 16.19 -9.11 0.13
CA GLY A 145 16.36 -8.70 1.52
C GLY A 145 17.22 -9.68 2.32
N LEU A 146 16.95 -10.98 2.17
CA LEU A 146 17.71 -12.03 2.84
C LEU A 146 19.18 -12.06 2.39
N ALA A 147 19.46 -11.87 1.09
CA ALA A 147 20.81 -11.77 0.54
C ALA A 147 21.58 -10.55 1.08
N MET A 148 20.86 -9.47 1.39
CA MET A 148 21.41 -8.27 2.03
C MET A 148 21.50 -8.38 3.56
N GLY A 149 21.22 -9.55 4.14
CA GLY A 149 21.22 -9.78 5.59
C GLY A 149 20.02 -9.14 6.31
N LYS A 150 18.99 -8.69 5.58
CA LYS A 150 17.77 -8.07 6.13
C LYS A 150 16.60 -9.05 6.01
N MET A 151 15.96 -9.34 7.12
CA MET A 151 14.79 -10.22 7.17
C MET A 151 13.53 -9.36 7.23
N PHE A 152 12.98 -8.98 6.08
CA PHE A 152 11.79 -8.12 6.01
C PHE A 152 10.58 -8.70 6.74
N LEU A 153 10.36 -10.02 6.67
CA LEU A 153 9.29 -10.66 7.42
C LEU A 153 9.47 -10.49 8.94
N LYS A 154 10.70 -10.57 9.45
CA LYS A 154 10.99 -10.33 10.86
C LYS A 154 10.60 -8.90 11.24
N VAL A 155 11.01 -7.90 10.44
CA VAL A 155 10.73 -6.48 10.71
C VAL A 155 9.22 -6.20 10.80
N ILE A 156 8.42 -6.89 9.98
CA ILE A 156 6.96 -6.69 9.93
C ILE A 156 6.25 -7.41 11.08
N PHE A 157 6.66 -8.62 11.43
CA PHE A 157 5.90 -9.51 12.32
C PHE A 157 6.55 -9.75 13.70
N GLN A 158 7.74 -9.19 13.97
CA GLN A 158 8.47 -9.42 15.22
C GLN A 158 7.73 -8.97 16.48
N GLU A 159 6.81 -7.99 16.39
CA GLU A 159 6.05 -7.51 17.55
C GLU A 159 5.03 -8.54 18.04
N GLY A 160 4.55 -9.41 17.15
CA GLY A 160 3.54 -10.43 17.48
C GLY A 160 4.08 -11.84 17.65
N TRP A 161 5.32 -12.12 17.21
CA TRP A 161 5.85 -13.48 17.12
C TRP A 161 7.30 -13.56 17.58
N THR A 162 7.53 -14.37 18.61
CA THR A 162 8.87 -14.66 19.13
C THR A 162 9.47 -15.88 18.43
N ILE A 163 10.10 -15.67 17.29
CA ILE A 163 10.77 -16.72 16.50
C ILE A 163 12.28 -16.44 16.48
N THR A 164 13.10 -17.48 16.49
CA THR A 164 14.55 -17.37 16.37
C THR A 164 14.95 -16.80 15.00
N ASP A 165 16.15 -16.22 14.90
CA ASP A 165 16.63 -15.65 13.63
C ASP A 165 16.75 -16.72 12.54
N GLU A 166 17.11 -17.94 12.89
CA GLU A 166 17.11 -19.07 11.97
C GLU A 166 15.69 -19.42 11.50
N GLY A 167 14.72 -19.40 12.41
CA GLY A 167 13.30 -19.59 12.08
C GLY A 167 12.78 -18.52 11.12
N TRP A 168 13.13 -17.25 11.33
CA TRP A 168 12.79 -16.15 10.42
C TRP A 168 13.42 -16.33 9.04
N ARG A 169 14.66 -16.80 8.97
CA ARG A 169 15.34 -17.10 7.70
C ARG A 169 14.61 -18.20 6.92
N ILE A 170 14.29 -19.30 7.58
CA ILE A 170 13.57 -20.42 6.96
C ILE A 170 12.19 -19.96 6.49
N LEU A 171 11.48 -19.22 7.32
CA LEU A 171 10.17 -18.67 7.00
C LEU A 171 10.24 -17.76 5.76
N THR A 172 11.21 -16.85 5.71
CA THR A 172 11.42 -15.94 4.58
C THR A 172 11.66 -16.72 3.28
N ILE A 173 12.48 -17.76 3.30
CA ILE A 173 12.75 -18.61 2.13
C ILE A 173 11.46 -19.32 1.67
N ARG A 174 10.73 -19.93 2.61
CA ARG A 174 9.47 -20.64 2.29
C ARG A 174 8.42 -19.69 1.69
N TRP A 175 8.25 -18.48 2.23
CA TRP A 175 7.36 -17.49 1.69
C TRP A 175 7.79 -16.98 0.31
N ALA A 176 9.07 -16.77 0.09
CA ALA A 176 9.58 -16.38 -1.21
C ALA A 176 9.33 -17.47 -2.26
N LEU A 177 9.60 -18.73 -1.94
CA LEU A 177 9.30 -19.87 -2.82
C LEU A 177 7.79 -20.00 -3.08
N PHE A 178 6.95 -19.78 -2.08
CA PHE A 178 5.50 -19.77 -2.23
C PHE A 178 5.05 -18.68 -3.21
N PHE A 179 5.59 -17.47 -3.12
CA PHE A 179 5.28 -16.40 -4.05
C PHE A 179 5.71 -16.74 -5.50
N PHE A 180 6.88 -17.33 -5.69
CA PHE A 180 7.28 -17.77 -7.02
C PHE A 180 6.39 -18.89 -7.55
N PHE A 181 6.00 -19.84 -6.70
CA PHE A 181 5.06 -20.87 -7.07
C PHE A 181 3.71 -20.29 -7.49
N MET A 182 3.18 -19.32 -6.73
CA MET A 182 1.95 -18.62 -7.10
C MET A 182 2.09 -17.81 -8.39
N ALA A 183 3.26 -17.22 -8.65
CA ALA A 183 3.53 -16.54 -9.92
C ALA A 183 3.45 -17.50 -11.11
N ILE A 184 4.03 -18.71 -10.97
CA ILE A 184 3.99 -19.76 -12.02
C ILE A 184 2.58 -20.30 -12.22
N LEU A 185 1.81 -20.50 -11.14
CA LEU A 185 0.43 -21.00 -11.24
C LEU A 185 -0.52 -20.01 -11.90
N ASN A 186 -0.18 -18.73 -11.89
CA ASN A 186 -1.03 -17.69 -12.44
C ASN A 186 -0.76 -17.39 -13.94
N GLU A 187 0.29 -17.98 -14.53
CA GLU A 187 0.58 -17.95 -15.96
C GLU A 187 -0.25 -18.99 -16.72
#